data_d0990eaed79d8572338abc2948b370de
#
_entry.id   d0990eaed79d8572338abc2948b370de
#
_cell.length_a   1.000
_cell.length_b   1.000
_cell.length_c   1.000
_cell.angle_alpha   90.00
_cell.angle_beta   90.00
_cell.angle_gamma   90.00
#
_symmetry.space_group_name_H-M   'P 1'
#
loop_
_entity.id
_entity.type
_entity.pdbx_description
1 polymer ?
#
loop_
_entity_poly.entity_id
_entity_poly.type
_entity_poly.pdbx_seq_one_letter_code
_entity_poly.pdbx_strand_id
1 'polypeptide(L)'
;MRAPAAARAVVGAPALSLALVGCGGGGIDSPTAAERSASAAAPRAATVRRAAPGATIRRTSTFGRSAGGRPLRVVGLGNRSSDRSVLVVGCIHGDECAGTAVTRHLLRGAPSAASMLWIVPNLNPDGRALRTRLNGRGVDLNRNFPSQWRPFQRRGDPQYSGPKPLSEPESRAIARFIRQQRPDVTIWFHQPQAIVRAWGPSVPAARRYARLAGEPFRRIRWPHGTAPNWQNHRFRGTSSFVVELAAGELGDRRARRHAAAVRELARTP
;
A
#
# COMPACT_ATOMS: atom_id res chain seq x y z
N MET A 1 25.76 40.54 -32.30
CA MET A 1 26.37 41.43 -31.30
C MET A 1 26.65 40.66 -30.03
N ARG A 2 27.85 40.76 -29.58
CA ARG A 2 28.61 40.11 -28.52
C ARG A 2 27.91 39.95 -27.18
N ALA A 3 28.15 38.78 -26.54
CA ALA A 3 28.09 38.58 -25.11
C ALA A 3 29.10 39.46 -24.35
N PRO A 4 28.98 39.58 -23.04
CA PRO A 4 30.15 39.36 -22.25
C PRO A 4 29.97 38.32 -21.10
N ALA A 5 31.13 37.83 -20.74
CA ALA A 5 31.46 36.74 -19.83
C ALA A 5 31.67 37.22 -18.38
N ALA A 6 31.59 36.23 -17.50
CA ALA A 6 32.40 35.97 -16.31
C ALA A 6 32.37 36.94 -15.10
N ALA A 7 32.13 36.32 -13.92
CA ALA A 7 33.03 36.47 -12.78
C ALA A 7 32.87 35.27 -11.81
N ARG A 8 33.96 34.54 -11.60
CA ARG A 8 34.22 33.58 -10.51
C ARG A 8 34.56 34.39 -9.25
N ALA A 9 34.07 33.97 -8.09
CA ALA A 9 34.67 34.28 -6.81
C ALA A 9 34.83 33.01 -5.98
N VAL A 10 36.09 32.68 -5.73
CA VAL A 10 36.61 31.69 -4.76
C VAL A 10 37.07 32.47 -3.54
N VAL A 11 36.79 32.02 -2.32
CA VAL A 11 37.45 32.26 -1.03
C VAL A 11 36.56 31.64 0.03
N GLY A 12 36.92 30.73 0.95
CA GLY A 12 38.13 30.38 1.60
C GLY A 12 37.67 29.77 2.92
N ALA A 13 38.17 28.59 3.28
CA ALA A 13 37.96 27.98 4.59
C ALA A 13 38.84 28.65 5.65
N PRO A 14 38.49 28.57 6.93
CA PRO A 14 39.51 28.52 7.96
C PRO A 14 39.51 27.24 8.78
N ALA A 15 40.73 26.87 9.12
CA ALA A 15 41.14 25.67 9.84
C ALA A 15 41.02 25.82 11.37
N LEU A 16 40.84 24.69 11.97
CA LEU A 16 41.38 24.15 13.26
C LEU A 16 41.90 25.10 14.34
N SER A 17 41.45 24.90 15.56
CA SER A 17 42.30 24.99 16.74
C SER A 17 41.91 23.96 17.79
N LEU A 18 42.88 23.07 18.08
CA LEU A 18 42.94 22.10 19.17
C LEU A 18 43.32 22.83 20.44
N ALA A 19 42.67 22.60 21.55
CA ALA A 19 43.19 22.91 22.88
C ALA A 19 43.01 21.71 23.81
N LEU A 20 44.12 21.09 24.14
CA LEU A 20 44.35 20.15 25.26
C LEU A 20 44.72 20.94 26.50
N VAL A 21 44.06 20.71 27.64
CA VAL A 21 44.52 20.89 29.03
C VAL A 21 43.52 20.06 29.86
N GLY A 22 43.85 19.17 30.81
CA GLY A 22 44.93 18.92 31.66
C GLY A 22 44.38 18.17 32.88
N CYS A 23 45.10 17.23 33.42
CA CYS A 23 44.79 16.29 34.49
C CYS A 23 44.32 16.94 35.80
N GLY A 24 43.42 16.26 36.52
CA GLY A 24 43.18 16.46 37.96
C GLY A 24 42.49 15.22 38.53
N GLY A 25 43.26 14.42 39.31
CA GLY A 25 42.79 13.22 39.96
C GLY A 25 42.03 13.48 41.26
N GLY A 26 41.27 12.53 41.73
CA GLY A 26 40.65 12.55 43.07
C GLY A 26 39.57 11.50 43.27
N GLY A 27 39.86 10.47 44.10
CA GLY A 27 38.87 9.86 44.98
C GLY A 27 38.05 8.69 44.44
N ILE A 28 38.53 7.49 44.67
CA ILE A 28 37.79 6.23 44.67
C ILE A 28 36.97 6.11 45.94
N ASP A 29 35.63 6.20 45.85
CA ASP A 29 34.71 5.65 46.84
C ASP A 29 33.86 4.57 46.19
N SER A 30 34.12 3.31 46.61
CA SER A 30 33.31 2.16 46.17
C SER A 30 32.04 2.14 46.98
N PRO A 31 30.86 2.12 46.36
CA PRO A 31 29.61 1.89 47.06
C PRO A 31 29.46 0.42 47.43
N THR A 32 29.06 0.21 48.68
CA THR A 32 28.83 -1.07 49.36
C THR A 32 27.73 -1.93 48.70
N ALA A 33 27.87 -3.25 48.93
CA ALA A 33 27.10 -4.34 48.32
C ALA A 33 25.59 -4.41 48.68
N ALA A 34 24.98 -3.35 49.18
CA ALA A 34 23.57 -3.36 49.65
C ALA A 34 22.53 -2.74 48.65
N GLU A 35 22.96 -2.17 47.53
CA GLU A 35 22.00 -1.50 46.60
C GLU A 35 21.78 -2.21 45.24
N ARG A 36 22.11 -3.48 45.13
CA ARG A 36 21.87 -4.27 43.91
C ARG A 36 20.71 -5.24 44.05
N SER A 37 19.52 -4.77 44.35
CA SER A 37 18.31 -5.59 44.24
C SER A 37 17.13 -4.77 43.85
N ALA A 38 17.21 -4.02 42.76
CA ALA A 38 16.08 -3.58 42.00
C ALA A 38 16.13 -4.27 40.61
N SER A 39 15.60 -5.49 40.59
CA SER A 39 15.41 -6.24 39.36
C SER A 39 14.47 -5.44 38.44
N ALA A 40 15.06 -4.77 37.46
CA ALA A 40 14.31 -4.22 36.32
C ALA A 40 13.74 -5.40 35.53
N ALA A 41 12.44 -5.67 35.71
CA ALA A 41 11.73 -6.62 34.88
C ALA A 41 11.78 -6.13 33.42
N ALA A 42 12.54 -6.84 32.61
CA ALA A 42 12.57 -6.64 31.17
C ALA A 42 11.14 -6.78 30.63
N PRO A 43 10.72 -5.90 29.68
CA PRO A 43 9.40 -6.03 29.07
C PRO A 43 9.32 -7.40 28.40
N ARG A 44 8.41 -8.24 28.86
CA ARG A 44 8.09 -9.52 28.24
C ARG A 44 7.76 -9.24 26.77
N ALA A 45 8.63 -9.73 25.88
CA ALA A 45 8.34 -9.77 24.45
C ALA A 45 6.97 -10.44 24.28
N ALA A 46 6.01 -9.70 23.74
CA ALA A 46 4.70 -10.23 23.39
C ALA A 46 4.92 -11.36 22.38
N THR A 47 4.84 -12.58 22.83
CA THR A 47 4.91 -13.77 22.00
C THR A 47 3.76 -13.68 21.01
N VAL A 48 4.05 -13.35 19.77
CA VAL A 48 3.09 -13.44 18.68
C VAL A 48 2.72 -14.92 18.58
N ARG A 49 1.60 -15.30 19.20
CA ARG A 49 1.04 -16.65 19.08
C ARG A 49 0.86 -16.92 17.58
N ARG A 50 1.69 -17.79 17.04
CA ARG A 50 1.51 -18.35 15.72
C ARG A 50 0.17 -19.08 15.74
N ALA A 51 -0.81 -18.67 14.92
CA ALA A 51 -2.10 -19.32 14.83
C ALA A 51 -1.89 -20.80 14.48
N ALA A 52 -2.67 -21.68 15.09
CA ALA A 52 -2.64 -23.10 14.79
C ALA A 52 -2.86 -23.31 13.28
N PRO A 53 -2.21 -24.34 12.64
CA PRO A 53 -2.44 -24.66 11.24
C PRO A 53 -3.93 -24.83 10.97
N GLY A 54 -4.47 -24.10 9.97
CA GLY A 54 -5.90 -24.15 9.63
C GLY A 54 -6.80 -23.15 10.37
N ALA A 55 -6.32 -22.47 11.42
CA ALA A 55 -7.12 -21.47 12.14
C ALA A 55 -7.42 -20.25 11.24
N THR A 56 -8.69 -19.92 11.13
CA THR A 56 -9.14 -18.73 10.41
C THR A 56 -9.23 -17.52 11.33
N ILE A 57 -8.96 -16.34 10.77
CA ILE A 57 -9.09 -15.07 11.46
C ILE A 57 -10.09 -14.15 10.77
N ARG A 58 -10.66 -13.23 11.55
CA ARG A 58 -11.26 -11.99 11.10
C ARG A 58 -10.67 -10.88 11.97
N ARG A 59 -9.75 -10.10 11.43
CA ARG A 59 -9.05 -9.06 12.19
C ARG A 59 -8.99 -7.76 11.40
N THR A 60 -9.46 -6.69 12.00
CA THR A 60 -9.26 -5.32 11.50
C THR A 60 -8.01 -4.72 12.12
N SER A 61 -7.21 -4.05 11.31
CA SER A 61 -6.04 -3.30 11.76
C SER A 61 -5.87 -2.01 10.95
N THR A 62 -5.17 -1.04 11.54
CA THR A 62 -4.73 0.18 10.85
C THR A 62 -3.29 -0.02 10.40
N PHE A 63 -3.02 0.10 9.09
CA PHE A 63 -1.70 -0.08 8.51
C PHE A 63 -1.02 1.24 8.13
N GLY A 64 -1.70 2.37 8.35
CA GLY A 64 -1.20 3.72 8.10
C GLY A 64 -2.26 4.78 8.35
N ARG A 65 -1.89 6.03 8.01
CA ARG A 65 -2.80 7.17 7.99
C ARG A 65 -2.71 7.89 6.65
N SER A 66 -3.79 8.50 6.21
CA SER A 66 -3.84 9.35 5.02
C SER A 66 -3.14 10.67 5.23
N ALA A 67 -3.01 11.47 4.17
CA ALA A 67 -2.45 12.82 4.24
C ALA A 67 -3.21 13.73 5.22
N GLY A 68 -4.52 13.56 5.35
CA GLY A 68 -5.38 14.23 6.31
C GLY A 68 -5.48 13.52 7.68
N GLY A 69 -4.61 12.57 7.97
CA GLY A 69 -4.55 11.88 9.28
C GLY A 69 -5.58 10.77 9.48
N ARG A 70 -6.48 10.49 8.51
CA ARG A 70 -7.50 9.46 8.62
C ARG A 70 -6.89 8.05 8.61
N PRO A 71 -7.38 7.10 9.43
CA PRO A 71 -6.82 5.75 9.48
C PRO A 71 -7.03 4.98 8.18
N LEU A 72 -5.97 4.35 7.69
CA LEU A 72 -6.01 3.39 6.59
C LEU A 72 -6.22 2.00 7.18
N ARG A 73 -7.40 1.43 6.96
CA ARG A 73 -7.80 0.16 7.57
C ARG A 73 -7.68 -0.99 6.59
N VAL A 74 -7.25 -2.14 7.11
CA VAL A 74 -7.27 -3.43 6.42
C VAL A 74 -7.97 -4.46 7.30
N VAL A 75 -8.77 -5.32 6.67
CA VAL A 75 -9.35 -6.49 7.33
C VAL A 75 -8.71 -7.72 6.75
N GLY A 76 -8.08 -8.51 7.62
CA GLY A 76 -7.61 -9.85 7.32
C GLY A 76 -8.73 -10.86 7.57
N LEU A 77 -9.06 -11.67 6.57
CA LEU A 77 -10.14 -12.65 6.60
C LEU A 77 -9.67 -13.97 6.00
N GLY A 78 -9.51 -15.01 6.79
CA GLY A 78 -9.07 -16.32 6.35
C GLY A 78 -7.91 -16.89 7.14
N ASN A 79 -7.13 -17.78 6.54
CA ASN A 79 -6.01 -18.45 7.17
C ASN A 79 -4.67 -17.79 6.83
N ARG A 80 -3.96 -17.28 7.84
CA ARG A 80 -2.65 -16.63 7.67
C ARG A 80 -1.52 -17.58 7.23
N SER A 81 -1.69 -18.86 7.51
CA SER A 81 -0.72 -19.89 7.14
C SER A 81 -1.03 -20.51 5.76
N SER A 82 -2.04 -20.01 5.06
CA SER A 82 -2.35 -20.46 3.70
C SER A 82 -1.30 -19.94 2.72
N ASP A 83 -0.91 -20.80 1.77
CA ASP A 83 -0.06 -20.44 0.63
C ASP A 83 -0.79 -19.57 -0.41
N ARG A 84 -2.05 -19.24 -0.16
CA ARG A 84 -2.89 -18.45 -1.06
C ARG A 84 -3.36 -17.17 -0.38
N SER A 85 -3.03 -16.05 -0.98
CA SER A 85 -3.44 -14.74 -0.46
C SER A 85 -3.85 -13.77 -1.56
N VAL A 86 -4.93 -13.04 -1.31
CA VAL A 86 -5.45 -12.02 -2.22
C VAL A 86 -5.63 -10.70 -1.47
N LEU A 87 -5.08 -9.63 -2.02
CA LEU A 87 -5.35 -8.27 -1.57
C LEU A 87 -6.40 -7.62 -2.47
N VAL A 88 -7.39 -7.01 -1.86
CA VAL A 88 -8.45 -6.27 -2.54
C VAL A 88 -8.44 -4.82 -2.07
N VAL A 89 -8.30 -3.88 -3.00
CA VAL A 89 -8.39 -2.43 -2.74
C VAL A 89 -9.65 -1.90 -3.42
N GLY A 90 -10.61 -1.46 -2.61
CA GLY A 90 -11.94 -1.06 -3.08
C GLY A 90 -12.03 0.36 -3.64
N CYS A 91 -11.11 1.24 -3.22
CA CYS A 91 -11.13 2.65 -3.61
C CYS A 91 -9.71 3.23 -3.44
N ILE A 92 -9.03 3.54 -4.55
CA ILE A 92 -7.75 4.27 -4.58
C ILE A 92 -7.94 5.72 -5.03
N HIS A 93 -8.90 5.98 -5.92
CA HIS A 93 -9.34 7.33 -6.29
C HIS A 93 -10.65 7.64 -5.56
N GLY A 94 -10.73 8.83 -4.96
CA GLY A 94 -11.83 9.13 -4.04
C GLY A 94 -13.20 9.29 -4.72
N ASP A 95 -13.23 9.55 -6.02
CA ASP A 95 -14.42 9.63 -6.88
C ASP A 95 -14.78 8.28 -7.56
N GLU A 96 -13.92 7.25 -7.45
CA GLU A 96 -14.08 5.93 -8.07
C GLU A 96 -14.30 4.83 -7.00
N CYS A 97 -15.24 5.01 -6.10
CA CYS A 97 -15.36 4.15 -4.91
C CYS A 97 -16.44 3.06 -4.97
N ALA A 98 -16.98 2.74 -6.14
CA ALA A 98 -17.97 1.66 -6.30
C ALA A 98 -17.44 0.27 -5.84
N GLY A 99 -16.12 0.05 -5.91
CA GLY A 99 -15.48 -1.16 -5.38
C GLY A 99 -15.67 -1.37 -3.88
N THR A 100 -16.08 -0.34 -3.13
CA THR A 100 -16.46 -0.48 -1.71
C THR A 100 -17.68 -1.37 -1.51
N ALA A 101 -18.57 -1.47 -2.50
CA ALA A 101 -19.70 -2.42 -2.47
C ALA A 101 -19.20 -3.87 -2.52
N VAL A 102 -18.20 -4.15 -3.35
CA VAL A 102 -17.56 -5.48 -3.43
C VAL A 102 -16.89 -5.83 -2.10
N THR A 103 -16.09 -4.90 -1.54
CA THR A 103 -15.43 -5.15 -0.26
C THR A 103 -16.41 -5.37 0.88
N ARG A 104 -17.57 -4.72 0.88
CA ARG A 104 -18.65 -4.93 1.85
C ARG A 104 -19.19 -6.36 1.79
N HIS A 105 -19.38 -6.92 0.59
CA HIS A 105 -19.79 -8.32 0.42
C HIS A 105 -18.69 -9.31 0.86
N LEU A 106 -17.43 -9.02 0.58
CA LEU A 106 -16.31 -9.81 1.09
C LEU A 106 -16.28 -9.82 2.62
N LEU A 107 -16.49 -8.66 3.24
CA LEU A 107 -16.47 -8.51 4.71
C LEU A 107 -17.64 -9.23 5.41
N ARG A 108 -18.78 -9.40 4.76
CA ARG A 108 -19.92 -10.16 5.31
C ARG A 108 -19.73 -11.67 5.27
N GLY A 109 -18.87 -12.16 4.40
CA GLY A 109 -18.68 -13.59 4.22
C GLY A 109 -17.81 -14.24 5.29
N ALA A 110 -17.93 -15.55 5.45
CA ALA A 110 -17.10 -16.33 6.36
C ALA A 110 -15.63 -16.36 5.93
N PRO A 111 -14.69 -16.44 6.89
CA PRO A 111 -13.28 -16.69 6.60
C PRO A 111 -13.10 -18.09 6.02
N SER A 112 -12.15 -18.26 5.11
CA SER A 112 -11.80 -19.54 4.48
C SER A 112 -10.49 -20.07 5.05
N ALA A 113 -10.42 -21.35 5.34
CA ALA A 113 -9.17 -22.02 5.72
C ALA A 113 -8.18 -22.13 4.54
N ALA A 114 -8.68 -22.15 3.30
CA ALA A 114 -7.89 -22.36 2.09
C ALA A 114 -7.16 -21.11 1.59
N SER A 115 -7.46 -19.93 2.12
CA SER A 115 -6.87 -18.67 1.63
C SER A 115 -6.89 -17.56 2.66
N MET A 116 -6.05 -16.54 2.42
CA MET A 116 -6.05 -15.29 3.16
C MET A 116 -6.54 -14.15 2.27
N LEU A 117 -7.60 -13.47 2.67
CA LEU A 117 -8.06 -12.23 2.04
C LEU A 117 -7.62 -11.03 2.88
N TRP A 118 -6.92 -10.12 2.25
CA TRP A 118 -6.61 -8.79 2.77
C TRP A 118 -7.53 -7.78 2.08
N ILE A 119 -8.39 -7.11 2.84
CA ILE A 119 -9.42 -6.23 2.31
C ILE A 119 -9.15 -4.82 2.80
N VAL A 120 -8.83 -3.91 1.89
CA VAL A 120 -8.69 -2.47 2.10
C VAL A 120 -9.88 -1.79 1.43
N PRO A 121 -10.95 -1.47 2.18
CA PRO A 121 -12.15 -0.87 1.59
C PRO A 121 -11.88 0.47 0.93
N ASN A 122 -11.02 1.27 1.54
CA ASN A 122 -10.69 2.61 1.05
C ASN A 122 -9.24 2.96 1.38
N LEU A 123 -8.42 3.17 0.35
CA LEU A 123 -7.04 3.62 0.47
C LEU A 123 -6.94 5.16 0.45
N ASN A 124 -7.94 5.85 -0.07
CA ASN A 124 -7.96 7.32 -0.22
C ASN A 124 -9.17 7.94 0.51
N PRO A 125 -9.18 7.92 1.85
CA PRO A 125 -10.32 8.46 2.61
C PRO A 125 -10.46 9.98 2.48
N ASP A 126 -9.38 10.70 2.20
CA ASP A 126 -9.41 12.14 2.01
C ASP A 126 -10.05 12.50 0.67
N GLY A 127 -9.59 11.88 -0.42
CA GLY A 127 -10.18 12.07 -1.74
C GLY A 127 -11.66 11.67 -1.77
N ARG A 128 -12.04 10.59 -1.07
CA ARG A 128 -13.44 10.20 -0.96
C ARG A 128 -14.30 11.24 -0.26
N ALA A 129 -13.79 11.84 0.83
CA ALA A 129 -14.50 12.89 1.55
C ALA A 129 -14.69 14.15 0.67
N LEU A 130 -13.70 14.45 -0.17
CA LEU A 130 -13.71 15.59 -1.10
C LEU A 130 -14.36 15.26 -2.46
N ARG A 131 -14.77 14.00 -2.71
CA ARG A 131 -15.28 13.50 -3.99
C ARG A 131 -14.35 13.82 -5.16
N THR A 132 -13.04 13.63 -4.95
CA THR A 132 -12.00 13.87 -5.95
C THR A 132 -11.14 12.63 -6.16
N ARG A 133 -10.61 12.50 -7.38
CA ARG A 133 -9.64 11.47 -7.74
C ARG A 133 -8.41 11.48 -6.84
N LEU A 134 -7.91 12.67 -6.54
CA LEU A 134 -6.66 12.94 -5.86
C LEU A 134 -6.76 12.67 -4.35
N ASN A 135 -5.62 12.48 -3.70
CA ASN A 135 -5.57 12.43 -2.24
C ASN A 135 -5.64 13.84 -1.61
N GLY A 136 -5.57 13.92 -0.28
CA GLY A 136 -5.63 15.18 0.46
C GLY A 136 -4.52 16.20 0.15
N ARG A 137 -3.48 15.79 -0.61
CA ARG A 137 -2.40 16.65 -1.07
C ARG A 137 -2.46 16.98 -2.56
N GLY A 138 -3.52 16.56 -3.24
CA GLY A 138 -3.70 16.79 -4.67
C GLY A 138 -2.83 15.88 -5.55
N VAL A 139 -2.54 14.65 -5.12
CA VAL A 139 -1.73 13.67 -5.86
C VAL A 139 -2.59 12.49 -6.29
N ASP A 140 -2.44 12.04 -7.55
CA ASP A 140 -2.98 10.76 -8.01
C ASP A 140 -2.17 9.61 -7.41
N LEU A 141 -2.76 8.92 -6.45
CA LEU A 141 -2.10 7.79 -5.77
C LEU A 141 -1.67 6.68 -6.75
N ASN A 142 -2.42 6.49 -7.85
CA ASN A 142 -2.09 5.51 -8.89
C ASN A 142 -1.13 6.06 -9.97
N ARG A 143 -0.40 7.12 -9.67
CA ARG A 143 0.77 7.64 -10.39
C ARG A 143 1.99 7.79 -9.49
N ASN A 144 1.86 7.44 -8.21
CA ASN A 144 2.85 7.73 -7.18
C ASN A 144 3.74 6.51 -6.81
N PHE A 145 3.69 5.40 -7.56
CA PHE A 145 4.53 4.20 -7.32
C PHE A 145 5.83 4.22 -8.15
N PRO A 146 6.91 3.55 -7.68
CA PRO A 146 8.24 3.73 -8.27
C PRO A 146 8.43 3.20 -9.68
N SER A 147 7.64 2.19 -10.12
CA SER A 147 7.87 1.56 -11.42
C SER A 147 7.64 2.52 -12.57
N GLN A 148 8.70 2.80 -13.32
CA GLN A 148 8.71 3.75 -14.43
C GLN A 148 8.17 5.14 -14.03
N TRP A 149 8.29 5.49 -12.76
CA TRP A 149 7.84 6.79 -12.29
C TRP A 149 8.62 7.91 -12.97
N ARG A 150 7.90 8.97 -13.32
CA ARG A 150 8.45 10.24 -13.81
C ARG A 150 7.55 11.38 -13.36
N PRO A 151 8.06 12.60 -13.25
CA PRO A 151 7.20 13.77 -13.09
C PRO A 151 6.14 13.79 -14.19
N PHE A 152 4.87 13.93 -13.78
CA PHE A 152 3.76 13.96 -14.72
C PHE A 152 2.67 14.88 -14.21
N GLN A 153 2.25 15.82 -15.04
CA GLN A 153 1.32 16.89 -14.75
C GLN A 153 1.75 17.79 -13.57
N ARG A 154 0.95 18.79 -13.24
CA ARG A 154 1.20 19.74 -12.15
C ARG A 154 0.28 19.45 -10.98
N ARG A 155 0.63 19.97 -9.81
CA ARG A 155 -0.21 19.84 -8.63
C ARG A 155 -1.62 20.39 -8.89
N GLY A 156 -2.63 19.59 -8.58
CA GLY A 156 -4.03 19.88 -8.85
C GLY A 156 -4.57 19.26 -10.14
N ASP A 157 -3.71 18.85 -11.06
CA ASP A 157 -4.15 18.15 -12.26
C ASP A 157 -4.56 16.69 -11.94
N PRO A 158 -5.54 16.12 -12.65
CA PRO A 158 -6.14 14.81 -12.31
C PRO A 158 -5.17 13.63 -12.24
N GLN A 159 -3.98 13.72 -12.88
CA GLN A 159 -3.00 12.66 -12.89
C GLN A 159 -1.64 13.10 -12.36
N TYR A 160 -1.60 14.10 -11.49
CA TYR A 160 -0.35 14.57 -10.88
C TYR A 160 0.33 13.46 -10.08
N SER A 161 1.56 13.11 -10.47
CA SER A 161 2.31 11.99 -9.90
C SER A 161 2.93 12.24 -8.52
N GLY A 162 2.80 13.45 -8.00
CA GLY A 162 3.51 13.89 -6.79
C GLY A 162 4.95 14.34 -7.08
N PRO A 163 5.67 14.88 -6.08
CA PRO A 163 7.02 15.44 -6.26
C PRO A 163 8.10 14.34 -6.40
N LYS A 164 7.83 13.13 -5.94
CA LYS A 164 8.71 11.95 -6.05
C LYS A 164 7.90 10.66 -5.87
N PRO A 165 8.45 9.49 -6.28
CA PRO A 165 7.78 8.23 -6.04
C PRO A 165 7.58 8.00 -4.53
N LEU A 166 6.42 7.46 -4.17
CA LEU A 166 6.01 7.24 -2.78
C LEU A 166 6.08 8.50 -1.91
N SER A 167 5.81 9.67 -2.49
CA SER A 167 5.69 10.93 -1.72
C SER A 167 4.50 10.90 -0.76
N GLU A 168 3.46 10.14 -1.08
CA GLU A 168 2.21 10.15 -0.34
C GLU A 168 2.19 9.10 0.78
N PRO A 169 1.63 9.42 1.96
CA PRO A 169 1.58 8.49 3.08
C PRO A 169 0.74 7.24 2.75
N GLU A 170 -0.33 7.38 1.96
CA GLU A 170 -1.18 6.27 1.50
C GLU A 170 -0.38 5.31 0.61
N SER A 171 0.35 5.84 -0.37
CA SER A 171 1.20 5.05 -1.27
C SER A 171 2.30 4.32 -0.51
N ARG A 172 2.95 4.99 0.46
CA ARG A 172 3.96 4.36 1.34
C ARG A 172 3.35 3.26 2.20
N ALA A 173 2.19 3.51 2.77
CA ALA A 173 1.53 2.57 3.67
C ALA A 173 1.15 1.28 2.94
N ILE A 174 0.47 1.38 1.79
CA ILE A 174 0.07 0.20 1.02
C ILE A 174 1.28 -0.51 0.40
N ALA A 175 2.29 0.22 -0.05
CA ALA A 175 3.52 -0.38 -0.58
C ALA A 175 4.28 -1.17 0.51
N ARG A 176 4.33 -0.66 1.75
CA ARG A 176 4.88 -1.38 2.90
C ARG A 176 4.06 -2.62 3.21
N PHE A 177 2.73 -2.50 3.23
CA PHE A 177 1.82 -3.62 3.46
C PHE A 177 2.00 -4.74 2.43
N ILE A 178 2.05 -4.39 1.13
CA ILE A 178 2.29 -5.35 0.04
C ILE A 178 3.66 -6.03 0.18
N ARG A 179 4.71 -5.29 0.57
CA ARG A 179 6.04 -5.89 0.82
C ARG A 179 6.02 -6.89 1.97
N GLN A 180 5.26 -6.64 3.01
CA GLN A 180 5.17 -7.49 4.21
C GLN A 180 4.29 -8.73 3.99
N GLN A 181 3.14 -8.55 3.34
CA GLN A 181 2.16 -9.63 3.18
C GLN A 181 2.37 -10.47 1.92
N ARG A 182 3.04 -9.91 0.89
CA ARG A 182 3.34 -10.58 -0.38
C ARG A 182 2.12 -11.29 -0.99
N PRO A 183 0.98 -10.60 -1.20
CA PRO A 183 -0.20 -11.23 -1.75
C PRO A 183 0.09 -11.80 -3.15
N ASP A 184 -0.38 -13.03 -3.41
CA ASP A 184 -0.23 -13.68 -4.72
C ASP A 184 -0.98 -12.91 -5.80
N VAL A 185 -2.15 -12.38 -5.43
CA VAL A 185 -2.96 -11.56 -6.30
C VAL A 185 -3.36 -10.27 -5.61
N THR A 186 -3.25 -9.15 -6.32
CA THR A 186 -3.81 -7.86 -5.89
C THR A 186 -4.80 -7.34 -6.92
N ILE A 187 -6.00 -7.01 -6.45
CA ILE A 187 -7.10 -6.48 -7.27
C ILE A 187 -7.35 -5.03 -6.87
N TRP A 188 -7.22 -4.12 -7.84
CA TRP A 188 -7.49 -2.70 -7.68
C TRP A 188 -8.80 -2.35 -8.38
N PHE A 189 -9.82 -1.97 -7.59
CA PHE A 189 -11.07 -1.50 -8.16
C PHE A 189 -10.98 -0.03 -8.55
N HIS A 190 -11.44 0.26 -9.76
CA HIS A 190 -11.52 1.56 -10.40
C HIS A 190 -12.88 1.75 -11.10
N GLN A 191 -13.08 2.90 -11.70
CA GLN A 191 -14.18 3.27 -12.59
C GLN A 191 -13.64 4.23 -13.68
N PRO A 192 -14.31 4.41 -14.87
CA PRO A 192 -15.65 3.94 -15.21
C PRO A 192 -15.74 2.97 -16.42
N GLN A 193 -14.69 2.23 -16.78
CA GLN A 193 -14.55 1.62 -18.12
C GLN A 193 -15.29 0.28 -18.33
N ALA A 194 -15.85 -0.34 -17.29
CA ALA A 194 -16.54 -1.64 -17.33
C ALA A 194 -15.69 -2.76 -17.98
N ILE A 195 -14.43 -2.89 -17.61
CA ILE A 195 -13.48 -3.90 -18.10
C ILE A 195 -12.57 -4.41 -16.98
N VAL A 196 -12.01 -5.60 -17.15
CA VAL A 196 -10.84 -6.05 -16.42
C VAL A 196 -9.61 -5.83 -17.29
N ARG A 197 -8.61 -5.10 -16.78
CA ARG A 197 -7.39 -4.80 -17.52
C ARG A 197 -6.15 -5.34 -16.84
N ALA A 198 -5.22 -5.86 -17.65
CA ALA A 198 -3.94 -6.35 -17.17
C ALA A 198 -2.84 -6.23 -18.23
N TRP A 199 -1.59 -6.33 -17.79
CA TRP A 199 -0.40 -6.40 -18.62
C TRP A 199 0.69 -7.25 -17.96
N GLY A 200 1.49 -7.95 -18.77
CA GLY A 200 2.59 -8.77 -18.28
C GLY A 200 2.11 -9.98 -17.47
N PRO A 201 2.75 -10.28 -16.33
CA PRO A 201 2.52 -11.50 -15.57
C PRO A 201 1.12 -11.60 -14.96
N SER A 202 0.38 -10.49 -14.85
CA SER A 202 -0.96 -10.50 -14.28
C SER A 202 -2.07 -10.91 -15.26
N VAL A 203 -1.76 -11.10 -16.56
CA VAL A 203 -2.76 -11.46 -17.58
C VAL A 203 -3.52 -12.74 -17.29
N PRO A 204 -2.90 -13.87 -16.88
CA PRO A 204 -3.65 -15.09 -16.59
C PRO A 204 -4.67 -14.94 -15.47
N ALA A 205 -4.26 -14.37 -14.32
CA ALA A 205 -5.13 -14.14 -13.17
C ALA A 205 -6.28 -13.17 -13.50
N ALA A 206 -5.99 -12.08 -14.23
CA ALA A 206 -6.99 -11.11 -14.64
C ALA A 206 -8.02 -11.68 -15.62
N ARG A 207 -7.60 -12.49 -16.59
CA ARG A 207 -8.51 -13.19 -17.51
C ARG A 207 -9.43 -14.15 -16.77
N ARG A 208 -8.88 -14.89 -15.81
CA ARG A 208 -9.68 -15.79 -14.98
C ARG A 208 -10.70 -15.01 -14.17
N TYR A 209 -10.27 -13.93 -13.49
CA TYR A 209 -11.17 -13.04 -12.78
C TYR A 209 -12.28 -12.50 -13.67
N ALA A 210 -11.94 -12.03 -14.87
CA ALA A 210 -12.90 -11.49 -15.83
C ALA A 210 -14.00 -12.51 -16.19
N ARG A 211 -13.63 -13.77 -16.45
CA ARG A 211 -14.60 -14.85 -16.70
C ARG A 211 -15.52 -15.08 -15.50
N LEU A 212 -14.95 -15.17 -14.29
CA LEU A 212 -15.71 -15.38 -13.04
C LEU A 212 -16.67 -14.23 -12.74
N ALA A 213 -16.23 -13.00 -13.00
CA ALA A 213 -17.03 -11.81 -12.78
C ALA A 213 -18.03 -11.50 -13.92
N GLY A 214 -17.90 -12.18 -15.07
CA GLY A 214 -18.69 -11.88 -16.28
C GLY A 214 -18.37 -10.50 -16.85
N GLU A 215 -17.12 -10.07 -16.80
CA GLU A 215 -16.66 -8.77 -17.30
C GLU A 215 -15.74 -8.95 -18.52
N PRO A 216 -15.75 -8.01 -19.47
CA PRO A 216 -14.81 -8.02 -20.59
C PRO A 216 -13.36 -7.90 -20.11
N PHE A 217 -12.45 -8.64 -20.75
CA PHE A 217 -11.02 -8.53 -20.49
C PHE A 217 -10.32 -7.72 -21.59
N ARG A 218 -9.39 -6.83 -21.19
CA ARG A 218 -8.53 -6.08 -22.12
C ARG A 218 -7.07 -6.16 -21.67
N ARG A 219 -6.18 -6.45 -22.61
CA ARG A 219 -4.72 -6.39 -22.40
C ARG A 219 -4.24 -4.97 -22.72
N ILE A 220 -3.96 -4.18 -21.68
CA ILE A 220 -3.59 -2.77 -21.80
C ILE A 220 -2.33 -2.51 -20.99
N ARG A 221 -1.30 -1.92 -21.60
CA ARG A 221 -0.05 -1.53 -20.92
C ARG A 221 -0.34 -0.60 -19.74
N TRP A 222 0.46 -0.75 -18.70
CA TRP A 222 0.35 0.11 -17.53
C TRP A 222 0.91 1.50 -17.81
N PRO A 223 0.21 2.56 -17.40
CA PRO A 223 0.81 3.87 -17.29
C PRO A 223 1.96 3.85 -16.27
N HIS A 224 2.89 4.79 -16.42
CA HIS A 224 3.97 4.97 -15.45
C HIS A 224 3.45 5.27 -14.04
N GLY A 225 4.21 4.89 -13.02
CA GLY A 225 3.90 5.18 -11.63
C GLY A 225 2.65 4.50 -11.05
N THR A 226 2.06 3.50 -11.76
CA THR A 226 0.87 2.80 -11.25
C THR A 226 1.21 1.69 -10.27
N ALA A 227 0.31 1.44 -9.32
CA ALA A 227 0.45 0.38 -8.32
C ALA A 227 0.57 -1.02 -8.93
N PRO A 228 -0.26 -1.43 -9.92
CA PRO A 228 -0.11 -2.73 -10.59
C PRO A 228 1.23 -2.87 -11.31
N ASN A 229 1.68 -1.82 -12.01
CA ASN A 229 2.96 -1.84 -12.69
C ASN A 229 4.11 -2.07 -11.70
N TRP A 230 4.12 -1.33 -10.59
CA TRP A 230 5.12 -1.47 -9.55
C TRP A 230 5.14 -2.87 -8.95
N GLN A 231 3.99 -3.42 -8.58
CA GLN A 231 3.91 -4.73 -7.95
C GLN A 231 4.37 -5.85 -8.89
N ASN A 232 3.89 -5.84 -10.14
CA ASN A 232 4.24 -6.85 -11.15
C ASN A 232 5.74 -6.84 -11.50
N HIS A 233 6.41 -5.69 -11.48
CA HIS A 233 7.85 -5.60 -11.70
C HIS A 233 8.67 -5.93 -10.45
N ARG A 234 8.16 -5.59 -9.27
CA ARG A 234 8.92 -5.71 -8.03
C ARG A 234 8.90 -7.12 -7.45
N PHE A 235 7.83 -7.87 -7.67
CA PHE A 235 7.62 -9.18 -7.03
C PHE A 235 7.31 -10.25 -8.07
N ARG A 236 8.29 -11.10 -8.34
CA ARG A 236 8.07 -12.26 -9.22
C ARG A 236 7.07 -13.22 -8.60
N GLY A 237 6.27 -13.90 -9.42
CA GLY A 237 5.27 -14.86 -8.98
C GLY A 237 3.96 -14.24 -8.47
N THR A 238 3.88 -12.90 -8.35
CA THR A 238 2.64 -12.23 -7.98
C THR A 238 1.93 -11.62 -9.19
N SER A 239 0.62 -11.41 -9.06
CA SER A 239 -0.23 -10.81 -10.09
C SER A 239 -0.97 -9.60 -9.54
N SER A 240 -0.86 -8.46 -10.21
CA SER A 240 -1.57 -7.25 -9.82
C SER A 240 -2.29 -6.67 -11.02
N PHE A 241 -3.62 -6.46 -10.92
CA PHE A 241 -4.44 -5.99 -12.03
C PHE A 241 -5.57 -5.06 -11.58
N VAL A 242 -6.19 -4.40 -12.54
CA VAL A 242 -7.28 -3.43 -12.33
C VAL A 242 -8.60 -4.02 -12.80
N VAL A 243 -9.62 -3.79 -12.00
CA VAL A 243 -11.02 -3.98 -12.36
C VAL A 243 -11.68 -2.62 -12.45
N GLU A 244 -11.92 -2.18 -13.65
CA GLU A 244 -12.68 -0.98 -13.95
C GLU A 244 -14.18 -1.32 -13.90
N LEU A 245 -14.84 -0.91 -12.86
CA LEU A 245 -16.31 -1.03 -12.77
C LEU A 245 -16.97 -0.03 -13.71
N ALA A 246 -18.25 -0.21 -14.01
CA ALA A 246 -19.02 0.78 -14.73
C ALA A 246 -19.14 2.10 -13.94
N ALA A 247 -19.50 3.19 -14.62
CA ALA A 247 -19.80 4.47 -14.00
C ALA A 247 -20.97 4.35 -13.00
N GLY A 248 -20.96 5.23 -12.00
CA GLY A 248 -22.01 5.30 -10.99
C GLY A 248 -21.94 4.23 -9.91
N GLU A 249 -23.02 3.95 -9.25
CA GLU A 249 -23.10 2.96 -8.18
C GLU A 249 -23.11 1.53 -8.71
N LEU A 250 -22.41 0.65 -8.00
CA LEU A 250 -22.44 -0.77 -8.30
C LEU A 250 -23.62 -1.43 -7.60
N GLY A 251 -24.62 -1.88 -8.38
CA GLY A 251 -25.77 -2.60 -7.86
C GLY A 251 -25.38 -3.89 -7.12
N ASP A 252 -26.16 -4.26 -6.12
CA ASP A 252 -25.88 -5.32 -5.16
C ASP A 252 -25.60 -6.68 -5.83
N ARG A 253 -26.36 -7.05 -6.87
CA ARG A 253 -26.15 -8.31 -7.62
C ARG A 253 -24.76 -8.35 -8.29
N ARG A 254 -24.32 -7.24 -8.90
CA ARG A 254 -22.99 -7.14 -9.52
C ARG A 254 -21.88 -7.16 -8.45
N ALA A 255 -22.08 -6.44 -7.36
CA ALA A 255 -21.14 -6.44 -6.24
C ALA A 255 -20.94 -7.84 -5.64
N ARG A 256 -22.02 -8.62 -5.48
CA ARG A 256 -21.94 -10.04 -5.06
C ARG A 256 -21.19 -10.90 -6.06
N ARG A 257 -21.43 -10.72 -7.38
CA ARG A 257 -20.70 -11.46 -8.42
C ARG A 257 -19.19 -11.20 -8.37
N HIS A 258 -18.78 -9.94 -8.26
CA HIS A 258 -17.37 -9.58 -8.09
C HIS A 258 -16.77 -10.15 -6.80
N ALA A 259 -17.50 -10.12 -5.69
CA ALA A 259 -17.05 -10.72 -4.44
C ALA A 259 -16.90 -12.25 -4.54
N ALA A 260 -17.81 -12.93 -5.24
CA ALA A 260 -17.69 -14.36 -5.54
C ALA A 260 -16.46 -14.65 -6.40
N ALA A 261 -16.22 -13.85 -7.44
CA ALA A 261 -15.04 -13.98 -8.31
C ALA A 261 -13.72 -13.82 -7.53
N VAL A 262 -13.65 -12.87 -6.58
CA VAL A 262 -12.50 -12.72 -5.68
C VAL A 262 -12.28 -13.98 -4.85
N ARG A 263 -13.34 -14.52 -4.25
CA ARG A 263 -13.25 -15.72 -3.39
C ARG A 263 -12.82 -16.95 -4.18
N GLU A 264 -13.34 -17.12 -5.39
CA GLU A 264 -13.00 -18.22 -6.25
C GLU A 264 -11.55 -18.13 -6.75
N LEU A 265 -11.09 -16.90 -7.09
CA LEU A 265 -9.69 -16.65 -7.45
C LEU A 265 -8.73 -16.95 -6.28
N ALA A 266 -9.18 -16.76 -5.04
CA ALA A 266 -8.39 -17.05 -3.85
C ALA A 266 -8.30 -18.54 -3.51
N ARG A 267 -9.23 -19.38 -3.96
CA ARG A 267 -9.27 -20.83 -3.65
C ARG A 267 -8.37 -21.67 -4.56
N THR A 268 -8.20 -21.25 -5.79
CA THR A 268 -7.55 -22.05 -6.83
C THR A 268 -6.43 -21.28 -7.51
N PRO A 269 -5.33 -21.96 -7.91
CA PRO A 269 -4.19 -21.40 -8.62
C PRO A 269 -4.57 -20.67 -9.92
#